data_903999b95b8454b8610c161d2738e1c8
#
_entry.id   903999b95b8454b8610c161d2738e1c8
#
_cell.length_a   1.000
_cell.length_b   1.000
_cell.length_c   1.000
_cell.angle_alpha   90.00
_cell.angle_beta   90.00
_cell.angle_gamma   90.00
#
_symmetry.space_group_name_H-M   'P 1'
#
loop_
_entity.id
_entity.type
_entity.pdbx_description
1 polymer ?
#
loop_
_entity_poly.entity_id
_entity_poly.type
_entity_poly.pdbx_seq_one_letter_code
_entity_poly.pdbx_strand_id
1 'polypeptide(L)'
;VCPVKAIEPGVIEKRVIESSGPVPLPTTVRKVVSGVRQVTAIARYCVGCASCRQVCPNDAIRPEWNPANKFAWHVNKGGEPHRRGGRRNDPNPSTLDKLKFTRISMLTDPALDAGRHEFRVRTYLGRNLPPESLPLRLEGQDLIADGTPYIPPVREIFPIRIGGMSVGALSPNMWEGLALGVAYLNEVKKIPVVMCTGEGGMPPRLLKSPFLKYFILQIASGYFGWDEILHAVPQMQCDPAAIEIKYGQGAKPGDGGLLMASKVLKLIARIRGVPEFVELSSPPTHQTKYSIEEAVAKMITSMSLLFGFRVPVYPKISGTKTALAVLNNLARNPFAAALTIDGEDGGTGAAYNVSMDKMGHPIASNLRECYLNLVKIGKQNELPLFAAGGVGKHGNLAANAAALMMLGASGADCAKYVMQAAAGCLGDERNRCNICNTGKCPKGITTQDPRLYRRLDPDKVAERVVDVFVSADKELKKIFAPMGRSTELPIGMSDGLSVDDPAIAERLQISYAC
;
A
#
# COMPACT_ATOMS: atom_id res chain seq x y z
N VAL A 1 -1.22 -31.63 -3.46
CA VAL A 1 -1.88 -30.38 -3.24
C VAL A 1 -1.05 -29.39 -2.42
N CYS A 2 -0.04 -29.83 -1.68
CA CYS A 2 0.91 -28.93 -1.04
C CYS A 2 1.90 -28.36 -2.08
N PRO A 3 1.97 -27.05 -2.28
CA PRO A 3 2.78 -26.46 -3.35
C PRO A 3 4.29 -26.63 -3.15
N VAL A 4 4.73 -26.87 -1.92
CA VAL A 4 6.14 -27.18 -1.58
C VAL A 4 6.37 -28.65 -1.32
N LYS A 5 5.39 -29.51 -1.67
CA LYS A 5 5.43 -30.97 -1.45
C LYS A 5 5.76 -31.39 -0.01
N ALA A 6 5.39 -30.55 0.97
CA ALA A 6 5.59 -30.83 2.38
C ALA A 6 4.51 -31.77 2.95
N ILE A 7 3.50 -32.14 2.14
CA ILE A 7 2.44 -33.06 2.50
C ILE A 7 2.47 -34.22 1.52
N GLU A 8 2.73 -35.41 2.01
CA GLU A 8 2.68 -36.65 1.24
C GLU A 8 1.43 -37.44 1.60
N PRO A 9 0.74 -38.06 0.62
CA PRO A 9 -0.29 -39.04 0.91
C PRO A 9 0.40 -40.27 1.53
N GLY A 10 0.33 -40.42 2.83
CA GLY A 10 1.08 -41.44 3.55
C GLY A 10 0.25 -42.57 4.07
N VAL A 11 0.88 -43.71 4.20
CA VAL A 11 0.46 -44.86 5.00
C VAL A 11 0.52 -44.48 6.48
N ILE A 12 -0.44 -44.97 7.25
CA ILE A 12 -0.63 -44.63 8.66
C ILE A 12 0.56 -45.12 9.48
N GLU A 13 1.55 -44.28 9.71
CA GLU A 13 2.49 -44.48 10.80
C GLU A 13 2.57 -43.23 11.64
N LYS A 14 2.42 -43.40 12.95
CA LYS A 14 2.66 -42.37 13.95
C LYS A 14 4.16 -42.04 13.95
N ARG A 15 4.60 -41.10 13.14
CA ARG A 15 5.91 -40.46 13.32
C ARG A 15 5.70 -39.05 13.83
N VAL A 16 6.02 -38.86 15.09
CA VAL A 16 6.31 -37.53 15.63
C VAL A 16 7.62 -37.09 14.98
N ILE A 17 7.57 -36.15 14.06
CA ILE A 17 8.79 -35.60 13.47
C ILE A 17 9.23 -34.46 14.42
N GLU A 18 10.16 -34.77 15.30
CA GLU A 18 10.88 -33.79 16.07
C GLU A 18 11.73 -32.95 15.11
N SER A 19 11.50 -31.64 15.07
CA SER A 19 12.33 -30.73 14.29
C SER A 19 13.66 -30.55 15.02
N SER A 20 14.72 -31.15 14.54
CA SER A 20 16.10 -30.97 15.04
C SER A 20 16.79 -29.68 14.59
N GLY A 21 16.04 -28.66 14.17
CA GLY A 21 16.56 -27.38 13.74
C GLY A 21 16.26 -26.25 14.72
N PRO A 22 17.05 -25.16 14.70
CA PRO A 22 16.88 -24.02 15.62
C PRO A 22 15.60 -23.19 15.35
N VAL A 23 14.68 -23.71 14.54
CA VAL A 23 13.50 -23.01 14.07
C VAL A 23 12.26 -23.88 14.31
N PRO A 24 11.38 -23.55 15.28
CA PRO A 24 10.10 -24.24 15.42
C PRO A 24 9.21 -23.97 14.22
N LEU A 25 8.89 -24.99 13.47
CA LEU A 25 7.92 -24.97 12.37
C LEU A 25 6.51 -25.24 12.92
N PRO A 26 5.45 -24.77 12.27
CA PRO A 26 4.09 -25.24 12.52
C PRO A 26 4.04 -26.70 12.02
N THR A 27 4.08 -27.66 12.93
CA THR A 27 4.67 -28.96 12.58
C THR A 27 3.75 -30.14 12.69
N THR A 28 2.52 -29.97 13.12
CA THR A 28 1.66 -31.14 13.24
C THR A 28 0.32 -30.93 12.55
N VAL A 29 0.07 -31.76 11.55
CA VAL A 29 -1.28 -31.94 11.00
C VAL A 29 -1.89 -33.11 11.76
N ARG A 30 -2.83 -32.86 12.67
CA ARG A 30 -3.60 -33.93 13.33
C ARG A 30 -4.80 -34.32 12.52
N LYS A 31 -5.06 -35.60 12.50
CA LYS A 31 -6.27 -36.19 11.96
C LYS A 31 -7.47 -35.87 12.85
N VAL A 32 -8.58 -35.51 12.26
CA VAL A 32 -9.80 -35.17 12.99
C VAL A 32 -10.96 -36.11 12.71
N VAL A 33 -10.87 -36.99 11.72
CA VAL A 33 -12.00 -37.84 11.34
C VAL A 33 -11.58 -39.33 11.25
N SER A 34 -12.33 -40.20 11.90
CA SER A 34 -12.18 -41.64 11.78
C SER A 34 -12.48 -42.10 10.35
N GLY A 35 -11.63 -42.94 9.79
CA GLY A 35 -11.81 -43.53 8.47
C GLY A 35 -11.13 -42.85 7.29
N VAL A 36 -10.47 -41.70 7.48
CA VAL A 36 -9.73 -40.98 6.42
C VAL A 36 -8.23 -41.27 6.54
N ARG A 37 -7.54 -41.42 5.40
CA ARG A 37 -6.08 -41.58 5.37
C ARG A 37 -5.40 -40.36 6.01
N GLN A 38 -4.48 -40.64 6.91
CA GLN A 38 -3.67 -39.57 7.51
C GLN A 38 -2.71 -38.97 6.49
N VAL A 39 -2.59 -37.66 6.53
CA VAL A 39 -1.60 -36.92 5.76
C VAL A 39 -0.57 -36.37 6.74
N THR A 40 0.68 -36.70 6.55
CA THR A 40 1.78 -36.23 7.38
C THR A 40 2.51 -35.07 6.66
N ALA A 41 2.67 -33.96 7.34
CA ALA A 41 3.45 -32.86 6.80
C ALA A 41 4.93 -33.05 7.10
N ILE A 42 5.78 -32.87 6.09
CA ILE A 42 7.22 -32.79 6.26
C ILE A 42 7.58 -31.41 6.76
N ALA A 43 7.70 -31.28 8.07
CA ALA A 43 7.85 -30.01 8.77
C ALA A 43 8.96 -29.10 8.22
N ARG A 44 10.09 -29.66 7.81
CA ARG A 44 11.23 -28.91 7.27
C ARG A 44 10.96 -28.15 5.95
N TYR A 45 9.94 -28.56 5.21
CA TYR A 45 9.56 -27.93 3.94
C TYR A 45 8.27 -27.11 4.05
N CYS A 46 7.58 -27.19 5.17
CA CYS A 46 6.33 -26.46 5.39
C CYS A 46 6.62 -24.98 5.66
N VAL A 47 6.12 -24.11 4.79
CA VAL A 47 6.24 -22.66 4.92
C VAL A 47 5.05 -22.02 5.64
N GLY A 48 4.19 -22.80 6.27
CA GLY A 48 3.06 -22.30 7.06
C GLY A 48 1.99 -21.53 6.27
N CYS A 49 1.90 -21.72 4.96
CA CYS A 49 1.02 -20.93 4.09
C CYS A 49 -0.48 -21.28 4.23
N ALA A 50 -0.84 -22.31 5.01
CA ALA A 50 -2.21 -22.82 5.21
C ALA A 50 -2.99 -23.19 3.93
N SER A 51 -2.35 -23.24 2.75
CA SER A 51 -3.01 -23.62 1.49
C SER A 51 -3.60 -25.02 1.50
N CYS A 52 -2.99 -25.93 2.26
CA CYS A 52 -3.52 -27.29 2.42
C CYS A 52 -4.90 -27.31 3.08
N ARG A 53 -5.16 -26.39 4.01
CA ARG A 53 -6.49 -26.25 4.64
C ARG A 53 -7.52 -25.67 3.66
N GLN A 54 -7.14 -24.69 2.86
CA GLN A 54 -8.04 -24.04 1.91
C GLN A 54 -8.53 -24.98 0.79
N VAL A 55 -7.71 -25.95 0.40
CA VAL A 55 -8.03 -26.87 -0.70
C VAL A 55 -8.58 -28.22 -0.21
N CYS A 56 -8.73 -28.42 1.09
CA CYS A 56 -9.30 -29.64 1.63
C CYS A 56 -10.83 -29.56 1.59
N PRO A 57 -11.52 -30.34 0.75
CA PRO A 57 -12.97 -30.24 0.59
C PRO A 57 -13.73 -30.63 1.87
N ASN A 58 -13.11 -31.39 2.75
CA ASN A 58 -13.72 -31.91 3.97
C ASN A 58 -13.24 -31.22 5.25
N ASP A 59 -12.53 -30.08 5.14
CA ASP A 59 -11.86 -29.38 6.27
C ASP A 59 -11.07 -30.33 7.21
N ALA A 60 -10.60 -31.44 6.67
CA ALA A 60 -9.93 -32.51 7.43
C ALA A 60 -8.48 -32.13 7.82
N ILE A 61 -7.93 -31.09 7.23
CA ILE A 61 -6.57 -30.61 7.50
C ILE A 61 -6.64 -29.45 8.47
N ARG A 62 -6.26 -29.70 9.71
CA ARG A 62 -6.14 -28.69 10.75
C ARG A 62 -4.69 -28.56 11.15
N PRO A 63 -3.97 -27.54 10.67
CA PRO A 63 -2.61 -27.29 11.10
C PRO A 63 -2.61 -26.92 12.58
N GLU A 64 -1.86 -27.65 13.38
CA GLU A 64 -1.53 -27.24 14.74
C GLU A 64 -0.37 -26.28 14.68
N TRP A 65 -0.58 -25.12 15.25
CA TRP A 65 0.43 -24.07 15.27
C TRP A 65 1.26 -24.18 16.54
N ASN A 66 2.58 -24.12 16.39
CA ASN A 66 3.46 -23.95 17.53
C ASN A 66 3.01 -22.69 18.32
N PRO A 67 2.91 -22.77 19.67
CA PRO A 67 2.58 -21.61 20.51
C PRO A 67 3.47 -20.41 20.28
N ALA A 68 4.71 -20.60 19.81
CA ALA A 68 5.59 -19.52 19.37
C ALA A 68 5.07 -18.76 18.13
N ASN A 69 4.12 -19.33 17.38
CA ASN A 69 3.51 -18.72 16.19
C ASN A 69 2.10 -18.16 16.48
N LYS A 70 1.92 -17.50 17.62
CA LYS A 70 0.64 -16.89 18.01
C LYS A 70 0.05 -15.96 16.93
N PHE A 71 0.89 -15.27 16.19
CA PHE A 71 0.49 -14.43 15.08
C PHE A 71 -0.21 -15.21 13.96
N ALA A 72 0.35 -16.33 13.56
CA ALA A 72 -0.25 -17.20 12.55
C ALA A 72 -1.66 -17.67 12.94
N TRP A 73 -1.87 -17.93 14.22
CA TRP A 73 -3.17 -18.29 14.78
C TRP A 73 -4.22 -17.19 14.64
N HIS A 74 -3.84 -15.94 14.95
CA HIS A 74 -4.76 -14.80 14.86
C HIS A 74 -5.23 -14.55 13.42
N VAL A 75 -4.31 -14.62 12.46
CA VAL A 75 -4.65 -14.45 11.03
C VAL A 75 -5.63 -15.53 10.56
N ASN A 76 -5.43 -16.78 10.98
CA ASN A 76 -6.33 -17.88 10.60
C ASN A 76 -7.74 -17.77 11.22
N LYS A 77 -7.91 -17.00 12.27
CA LYS A 77 -9.22 -16.74 12.88
C LYS A 77 -9.98 -15.57 12.25
N GLY A 78 -9.48 -15.00 11.16
CA GLY A 78 -10.08 -13.82 10.52
C GLY A 78 -9.87 -12.52 11.28
N GLY A 79 -8.96 -12.53 12.27
CA GLY A 79 -8.49 -11.32 12.93
C GLY A 79 -7.52 -10.52 12.05
N GLU A 80 -7.24 -9.29 12.45
CA GLU A 80 -6.19 -8.51 11.82
C GLU A 80 -4.86 -9.28 11.85
N PRO A 81 -4.12 -9.32 10.73
CA PRO A 81 -2.84 -10.00 10.70
C PRO A 81 -1.80 -9.20 11.46
N HIS A 82 -1.48 -9.60 12.67
CA HIS A 82 -0.32 -9.09 13.40
C HIS A 82 0.96 -9.51 12.70
N ARG A 83 1.12 -9.05 11.45
CA ARG A 83 2.20 -9.52 10.59
C ARG A 83 3.15 -8.41 10.26
N ARG A 84 4.36 -8.81 10.12
CA ARG A 84 5.42 -7.93 9.67
C ARG A 84 5.27 -7.69 8.20
N GLY A 85 5.06 -6.47 7.87
CA GLY A 85 5.25 -5.97 6.53
C GLY A 85 6.71 -5.54 6.35
N GLY A 86 6.97 -4.83 5.31
CA GLY A 86 8.24 -4.17 5.10
C GLY A 86 9.31 -5.04 4.46
N ARG A 87 10.53 -4.61 4.67
CA ARG A 87 11.72 -5.23 4.10
C ARG A 87 11.88 -6.61 4.70
N ARG A 88 11.87 -7.62 3.84
CA ARG A 88 12.20 -9.00 4.21
C ARG A 88 11.58 -9.49 5.51
N ASN A 89 10.36 -9.02 5.85
CA ASN A 89 9.71 -9.42 7.10
C ASN A 89 10.60 -9.20 8.35
N ASP A 90 11.31 -8.08 8.38
CA ASP A 90 12.17 -7.71 9.51
C ASP A 90 11.43 -7.91 10.85
N PRO A 91 12.00 -8.67 11.78
CA PRO A 91 11.41 -8.90 13.09
C PRO A 91 11.43 -7.67 13.99
N ASN A 92 12.32 -6.73 13.73
CA ASN A 92 12.49 -5.58 14.58
C ASN A 92 11.35 -4.58 14.41
N PRO A 93 10.89 -3.93 15.48
CA PRO A 93 9.92 -2.85 15.38
C PRO A 93 10.49 -1.69 14.57
N SER A 94 9.68 -1.15 13.66
CA SER A 94 10.03 0.09 12.96
C SER A 94 9.94 1.28 13.91
N THR A 95 10.44 2.44 13.47
CA THR A 95 10.26 3.69 14.22
C THR A 95 8.79 3.97 14.51
N LEU A 96 7.90 3.69 13.54
CA LEU A 96 6.45 3.89 13.71
C LEU A 96 5.84 3.02 14.82
N ASP A 97 6.33 1.79 14.99
CA ASP A 97 5.82 0.87 16.02
C ASP A 97 6.24 1.27 17.44
N LYS A 98 7.23 2.14 17.58
CA LYS A 98 7.70 2.67 18.86
C LYS A 98 6.94 3.92 19.32
N LEU A 99 6.20 4.58 18.42
CA LEU A 99 5.47 5.80 18.73
C LEU A 99 4.23 5.51 19.57
N LYS A 100 4.03 6.32 20.60
CA LYS A 100 2.89 6.29 21.52
C LYS A 100 2.06 7.56 21.36
N PHE A 101 0.75 7.44 21.57
CA PHE A 101 -0.18 8.56 21.52
C PHE A 101 -0.34 9.15 22.90
N THR A 102 -0.19 10.46 23.00
CA THR A 102 -0.40 11.22 24.20
C THR A 102 -1.72 11.99 24.09
N ARG A 103 -2.52 11.97 25.14
CA ARG A 103 -3.76 12.73 25.17
C ARG A 103 -3.45 14.22 25.19
N ILE A 104 -3.96 14.96 24.22
CA ILE A 104 -3.76 16.41 24.11
C ILE A 104 -4.83 17.17 24.90
N SER A 105 -6.04 16.62 25.04
CA SER A 105 -7.15 17.26 25.75
C SER A 105 -7.53 16.51 27.02
N MET A 106 -7.69 17.25 28.12
CA MET A 106 -8.22 16.71 29.39
C MET A 106 -9.74 16.54 29.37
N LEU A 107 -10.44 17.23 28.49
CA LEU A 107 -11.89 17.17 28.34
C LEU A 107 -12.22 16.48 27.03
N THR A 108 -12.83 15.32 27.14
CA THR A 108 -13.48 14.68 25.99
C THR A 108 -14.85 15.33 25.89
N ASP A 109 -15.10 16.13 24.88
CA ASP A 109 -16.45 16.57 24.56
C ASP A 109 -17.27 15.31 24.26
N PRO A 110 -18.40 15.08 24.97
CA PRO A 110 -19.31 13.96 24.67
C PRO A 110 -19.80 13.97 23.21
N ALA A 111 -19.80 15.14 22.57
CA ALA A 111 -20.07 15.28 21.15
C ALA A 111 -18.98 14.65 20.26
N LEU A 112 -17.78 14.46 20.77
CA LEU A 112 -16.64 13.86 20.11
C LEU A 112 -16.47 12.36 20.39
N ASP A 113 -17.40 11.76 21.12
CA ASP A 113 -17.44 10.31 21.30
C ASP A 113 -17.60 9.63 19.93
N ALA A 114 -16.58 8.91 19.52
CA ALA A 114 -16.52 8.21 18.22
C ALA A 114 -17.71 7.25 17.99
N GLY A 115 -18.46 6.91 19.02
CA GLY A 115 -19.67 6.09 18.95
C GLY A 115 -20.96 6.88 18.74
N ARG A 116 -20.97 8.20 18.97
CA ARG A 116 -22.19 9.02 18.99
C ARG A 116 -22.37 9.97 17.83
N HIS A 117 -21.31 10.27 17.09
CA HIS A 117 -21.36 11.27 16.03
C HIS A 117 -20.86 10.75 14.70
N GLU A 118 -21.35 11.38 13.63
CA GLU A 118 -20.94 11.20 12.24
C GLU A 118 -19.51 11.72 11.98
N PHE A 119 -18.59 11.52 12.93
CA PHE A 119 -17.20 11.86 12.71
C PHE A 119 -16.67 11.07 11.52
N ARG A 120 -16.42 11.77 10.43
CA ARG A 120 -15.93 11.19 9.18
C ARG A 120 -14.43 11.38 9.12
N VAL A 121 -13.69 10.29 9.21
CA VAL A 121 -12.24 10.31 8.99
C VAL A 121 -11.99 10.48 7.49
N ARG A 122 -11.73 11.72 7.06
CA ARG A 122 -11.54 12.10 5.65
C ARG A 122 -10.34 13.00 5.50
N THR A 123 -9.67 12.87 4.36
CA THR A 123 -8.61 13.76 3.92
C THR A 123 -8.82 14.14 2.47
N TYR A 124 -7.98 15.01 1.97
CA TYR A 124 -8.10 15.52 0.60
C TYR A 124 -6.83 15.24 -0.19
N LEU A 125 -7.03 14.71 -1.39
CA LEU A 125 -6.00 14.56 -2.42
C LEU A 125 -6.20 15.68 -3.43
N GLY A 126 -5.33 16.65 -3.39
CA GLY A 126 -5.40 17.86 -4.21
C GLY A 126 -4.82 19.04 -3.47
N ARG A 127 -4.35 20.02 -4.22
CA ARG A 127 -3.70 21.21 -3.68
C ARG A 127 -4.75 22.21 -3.21
N ASN A 128 -4.58 22.74 -2.02
CA ASN A 128 -5.40 23.84 -1.50
C ASN A 128 -4.73 25.17 -1.85
N LEU A 129 -5.15 25.77 -2.94
CA LEU A 129 -4.70 27.09 -3.37
C LEU A 129 -5.86 28.11 -3.31
N PRO A 130 -5.56 29.40 -3.07
CA PRO A 130 -6.57 30.42 -3.24
C PRO A 130 -7.15 30.41 -4.67
N PRO A 131 -8.45 30.63 -4.86
CA PRO A 131 -9.09 30.58 -6.17
C PRO A 131 -8.49 31.55 -7.21
N GLU A 132 -7.82 32.56 -6.76
CA GLU A 132 -7.25 33.66 -7.58
C GLU A 132 -5.82 33.39 -8.06
N SER A 133 -5.28 32.19 -7.76
CA SER A 133 -3.83 31.97 -7.91
C SER A 133 -3.33 31.93 -9.35
N LEU A 134 -4.16 31.57 -10.32
CA LEU A 134 -3.77 31.51 -11.74
C LEU A 134 -4.97 31.67 -12.67
N PRO A 135 -5.03 32.73 -13.46
CA PRO A 135 -6.09 32.89 -14.47
C PRO A 135 -5.73 32.10 -15.73
N LEU A 136 -6.16 30.85 -15.79
CA LEU A 136 -5.82 29.97 -16.90
C LEU A 136 -7.06 29.27 -17.47
N ARG A 137 -7.11 29.15 -18.79
CA ARG A 137 -8.09 28.41 -19.55
C ARG A 137 -7.42 27.47 -20.54
N LEU A 138 -8.01 26.33 -20.77
CA LEU A 138 -7.61 25.43 -21.85
C LEU A 138 -8.41 25.76 -23.11
N GLU A 139 -7.74 26.04 -24.21
CA GLU A 139 -8.34 26.21 -25.53
C GLU A 139 -7.68 25.24 -26.51
N GLY A 140 -8.42 24.19 -26.89
CA GLY A 140 -7.84 23.07 -27.63
C GLY A 140 -6.78 22.34 -26.80
N GLN A 141 -5.52 22.45 -27.22
CA GLN A 141 -4.36 21.89 -26.50
C GLN A 141 -3.48 22.96 -25.84
N ASP A 142 -3.85 24.23 -25.96
CA ASP A 142 -3.09 25.35 -25.46
C ASP A 142 -3.63 25.83 -24.11
N LEU A 143 -2.71 26.22 -23.24
CA LEU A 143 -3.00 26.84 -21.97
C LEU A 143 -2.94 28.36 -22.13
N ILE A 144 -4.10 29.00 -22.04
CA ILE A 144 -4.23 30.43 -22.29
C ILE A 144 -4.52 31.14 -20.96
N ALA A 145 -3.84 32.26 -20.72
CA ALA A 145 -4.16 33.17 -19.63
C ALA A 145 -5.36 34.06 -20.06
N ASP A 146 -6.54 33.85 -19.49
CA ASP A 146 -7.77 34.55 -19.86
C ASP A 146 -8.46 35.27 -18.71
N GLY A 147 -7.86 35.30 -17.53
CA GLY A 147 -8.45 35.86 -16.33
C GLY A 147 -9.38 34.92 -15.56
N THR A 148 -9.64 33.70 -16.04
CA THR A 148 -10.40 32.68 -15.29
C THR A 148 -9.51 32.06 -14.23
N PRO A 149 -9.88 32.06 -12.93
CA PRO A 149 -9.09 31.43 -11.89
C PRO A 149 -8.94 29.92 -12.10
N TYR A 150 -7.71 29.42 -12.03
CA TYR A 150 -7.47 27.98 -11.97
C TYR A 150 -7.85 27.46 -10.58
N ILE A 151 -8.80 26.53 -10.53
CA ILE A 151 -9.19 25.84 -9.31
C ILE A 151 -8.56 24.43 -9.37
N PRO A 152 -7.56 24.13 -8.52
CA PRO A 152 -6.96 22.80 -8.48
C PRO A 152 -8.00 21.72 -8.21
N PRO A 153 -7.95 20.59 -8.91
CA PRO A 153 -8.84 19.46 -8.61
C PRO A 153 -8.51 18.87 -7.24
N VAL A 154 -9.55 18.65 -6.44
CA VAL A 154 -9.46 18.07 -5.10
C VAL A 154 -10.41 16.89 -4.99
N ARG A 155 -9.94 15.80 -4.40
CA ARG A 155 -10.74 14.60 -4.12
C ARG A 155 -10.77 14.31 -2.63
N GLU A 156 -11.96 14.20 -2.06
CA GLU A 156 -12.13 13.67 -0.72
C GLU A 156 -11.86 12.16 -0.73
N ILE A 157 -10.97 11.71 0.14
CA ILE A 157 -10.57 10.31 0.26
C ILE A 157 -10.46 9.89 1.73
N PHE A 158 -10.48 8.59 1.97
CA PHE A 158 -10.06 8.03 3.25
C PHE A 158 -8.54 8.18 3.43
N PRO A 159 -8.03 8.52 4.62
CA PRO A 159 -6.61 8.82 4.81
C PRO A 159 -5.68 7.61 4.68
N ILE A 160 -6.22 6.41 4.53
CA ILE A 160 -5.44 5.22 4.19
C ILE A 160 -5.83 4.77 2.79
N ARG A 161 -4.86 4.78 1.87
CA ARG A 161 -5.02 4.37 0.47
C ARG A 161 -4.42 2.98 0.26
N ILE A 162 -4.91 2.24 -0.72
CA ILE A 162 -4.21 1.03 -1.17
C ILE A 162 -3.08 1.45 -2.10
N GLY A 163 -1.84 1.28 -1.63
CA GLY A 163 -0.64 1.62 -2.38
C GLY A 163 -0.42 0.76 -3.61
N GLY A 164 0.37 1.26 -4.57
CA GLY A 164 0.54 0.67 -5.88
C GLY A 164 1.04 -0.77 -5.89
N MET A 165 0.20 -1.67 -6.38
CA MET A 165 0.49 -3.08 -6.62
C MET A 165 -0.05 -3.47 -8.00
N SER A 166 0.84 -3.63 -8.98
CA SER A 166 0.43 -3.85 -10.37
C SER A 166 -0.24 -5.20 -10.61
N VAL A 167 -1.15 -5.23 -11.59
CA VAL A 167 -1.56 -6.49 -12.24
C VAL A 167 -0.31 -7.09 -12.88
N GLY A 168 0.01 -8.33 -12.52
CA GLY A 168 1.27 -8.97 -12.90
C GLY A 168 2.20 -9.17 -11.71
N ALA A 169 2.40 -8.18 -10.87
CA ALA A 169 2.99 -8.40 -9.54
C ALA A 169 2.03 -9.22 -8.66
N LEU A 170 0.76 -8.83 -8.62
CA LEU A 170 -0.35 -9.63 -8.07
C LEU A 170 -0.98 -10.53 -9.13
N SER A 171 -1.68 -11.55 -8.69
CA SER A 171 -2.53 -12.35 -9.55
C SER A 171 -3.80 -11.59 -9.99
N PRO A 172 -4.44 -12.01 -11.09
CA PRO A 172 -5.72 -11.43 -11.51
C PRO A 172 -6.77 -11.47 -10.40
N ASN A 173 -6.96 -12.62 -9.74
CA ASN A 173 -7.96 -12.80 -8.68
C ASN A 173 -7.67 -11.93 -7.44
N MET A 174 -6.40 -11.79 -7.06
CA MET A 174 -6.05 -10.90 -5.94
C MET A 174 -6.34 -9.44 -6.28
N TRP A 175 -5.93 -9.01 -7.47
CA TRP A 175 -6.13 -7.63 -7.91
C TRP A 175 -7.62 -7.30 -8.07
N GLU A 176 -8.40 -8.23 -8.65
CA GLU A 176 -9.85 -8.10 -8.80
C GLU A 176 -10.55 -8.01 -7.44
N GLY A 177 -10.18 -8.86 -6.49
CA GLY A 177 -10.75 -8.79 -5.14
C GLY A 177 -10.43 -7.49 -4.41
N LEU A 178 -9.23 -6.93 -4.57
CA LEU A 178 -8.92 -5.59 -4.06
C LEU A 178 -9.83 -4.53 -4.70
N ALA A 179 -10.00 -4.57 -6.03
CA ALA A 179 -10.82 -3.62 -6.76
C ALA A 179 -12.31 -3.69 -6.36
N LEU A 180 -12.85 -4.90 -6.22
CA LEU A 180 -14.23 -5.12 -5.74
C LEU A 180 -14.42 -4.60 -4.32
N GLY A 181 -13.47 -4.87 -3.42
CA GLY A 181 -13.51 -4.38 -2.05
C GLY A 181 -13.52 -2.85 -1.99
N VAL A 182 -12.69 -2.18 -2.81
CA VAL A 182 -12.66 -0.72 -2.93
C VAL A 182 -14.00 -0.18 -3.45
N ALA A 183 -14.57 -0.79 -4.47
CA ALA A 183 -15.89 -0.39 -4.99
C ALA A 183 -16.97 -0.51 -3.89
N TYR A 184 -17.01 -1.63 -3.17
CA TYR A 184 -17.96 -1.85 -2.09
C TYR A 184 -17.80 -0.86 -0.93
N LEU A 185 -16.55 -0.54 -0.54
CA LEU A 185 -16.27 0.47 0.48
C LEU A 185 -16.84 1.83 0.10
N ASN A 186 -16.68 2.23 -1.14
CA ASN A 186 -17.18 3.52 -1.62
C ASN A 186 -18.70 3.55 -1.79
N GLU A 187 -19.25 2.56 -2.49
CA GLU A 187 -20.68 2.57 -2.87
C GLU A 187 -21.60 2.19 -1.69
N VAL A 188 -21.19 1.26 -0.84
CA VAL A 188 -22.03 0.71 0.22
C VAL A 188 -21.65 1.25 1.59
N LYS A 189 -20.38 1.15 1.97
CA LYS A 189 -19.92 1.59 3.31
C LYS A 189 -19.69 3.09 3.41
N LYS A 190 -19.68 3.81 2.29
CA LYS A 190 -19.42 5.25 2.22
C LYS A 190 -18.06 5.64 2.84
N ILE A 191 -17.08 4.75 2.74
CA ILE A 191 -15.69 4.98 3.10
C ILE A 191 -14.92 5.17 1.80
N PRO A 192 -14.49 6.39 1.44
CA PRO A 192 -13.92 6.71 0.12
C PRO A 192 -12.46 6.27 0.00
N VAL A 193 -12.23 4.98 0.04
CA VAL A 193 -10.91 4.38 -0.18
C VAL A 193 -10.56 4.44 -1.66
N VAL A 194 -9.33 4.83 -1.96
CA VAL A 194 -8.79 4.76 -3.31
C VAL A 194 -7.65 3.76 -3.41
N MET A 195 -7.50 3.17 -4.60
CA MET A 195 -6.47 2.17 -4.88
C MET A 195 -5.56 2.65 -6.01
N CYS A 196 -4.25 2.64 -5.77
CA CYS A 196 -3.27 2.85 -6.82
C CYS A 196 -3.09 1.57 -7.65
N THR A 197 -3.14 1.72 -8.98
CA THR A 197 -3.01 0.58 -9.91
C THR A 197 -1.64 -0.08 -9.89
N GLY A 198 -0.62 0.65 -9.41
CA GLY A 198 0.77 0.27 -9.62
C GLY A 198 1.22 0.48 -11.07
N GLU A 199 2.53 0.41 -11.30
CA GLU A 199 3.11 0.52 -12.64
C GLU A 199 2.72 -0.67 -13.52
N GLY A 200 2.36 -0.40 -14.77
CA GLY A 200 2.05 -1.45 -15.73
C GLY A 200 0.60 -1.49 -16.21
N GLY A 201 -0.13 -0.41 -16.03
CA GLY A 201 -1.51 -0.26 -16.53
C GLY A 201 -2.54 -0.99 -15.68
N MET A 202 -3.74 -1.08 -16.20
CA MET A 202 -4.86 -1.79 -15.59
C MET A 202 -5.69 -2.53 -16.65
N PRO A 203 -6.57 -3.48 -16.27
CA PRO A 203 -7.43 -4.16 -17.23
C PRO A 203 -8.27 -3.17 -18.04
N PRO A 204 -8.28 -3.25 -19.39
CA PRO A 204 -8.96 -2.28 -20.25
C PRO A 204 -10.46 -2.09 -19.94
N ARG A 205 -11.12 -3.16 -19.46
CA ARG A 205 -12.54 -3.10 -19.04
C ARG A 205 -12.78 -2.08 -17.91
N LEU A 206 -11.79 -1.88 -17.04
CA LEU A 206 -11.92 -0.95 -15.91
C LEU A 206 -11.59 0.49 -16.29
N LEU A 207 -10.76 0.71 -17.34
CA LEU A 207 -10.51 2.05 -17.87
C LEU A 207 -11.81 2.71 -18.41
N LYS A 208 -12.77 1.90 -18.87
CA LYS A 208 -14.06 2.36 -19.38
C LYS A 208 -15.20 2.16 -18.37
N SER A 209 -14.89 1.87 -17.12
CA SER A 209 -15.86 1.61 -16.06
C SER A 209 -16.17 2.87 -15.25
N PRO A 210 -17.41 3.04 -14.75
CA PRO A 210 -17.76 4.11 -13.81
C PRO A 210 -17.01 3.99 -12.47
N PHE A 211 -16.35 2.87 -12.21
CA PHE A 211 -15.52 2.66 -11.01
C PHE A 211 -14.12 3.23 -11.15
N LEU A 212 -13.70 3.71 -12.34
CA LEU A 212 -12.40 4.32 -12.54
C LEU A 212 -12.12 5.46 -11.55
N LYS A 213 -13.16 6.19 -11.15
CA LYS A 213 -13.11 7.25 -10.12
C LYS A 213 -12.52 6.83 -8.76
N TYR A 214 -12.34 5.52 -8.51
CA TYR A 214 -11.74 5.00 -7.27
C TYR A 214 -10.29 4.57 -7.45
N PHE A 215 -9.74 4.72 -8.65
CA PHE A 215 -8.38 4.31 -8.95
C PHE A 215 -7.45 5.50 -9.19
N ILE A 216 -6.25 5.39 -8.63
CA ILE A 216 -5.13 6.26 -8.94
C ILE A 216 -4.33 5.55 -10.03
N LEU A 217 -4.28 6.12 -11.22
CA LEU A 217 -3.47 5.56 -12.31
C LEU A 217 -2.00 5.91 -12.09
N GLN A 218 -1.13 4.90 -12.03
CA GLN A 218 0.30 5.13 -11.80
C GLN A 218 1.08 5.00 -13.11
N ILE A 219 1.87 6.03 -13.43
CA ILE A 219 2.87 6.01 -14.49
C ILE A 219 4.26 5.90 -13.88
N ALA A 220 5.10 5.03 -14.43
CA ALA A 220 6.49 4.89 -14.03
C ALA A 220 7.43 5.01 -15.24
N SER A 221 8.73 4.98 -14.99
CA SER A 221 9.78 5.19 -16.01
C SER A 221 9.80 4.17 -17.16
N GLY A 222 9.14 3.02 -16.99
CA GLY A 222 8.98 2.02 -18.06
C GLY A 222 7.77 2.26 -18.97
N TYR A 223 6.87 3.19 -18.62
CA TYR A 223 5.65 3.55 -19.35
C TYR A 223 4.73 2.38 -19.73
N PHE A 224 4.90 1.22 -19.10
CA PHE A 224 4.11 0.02 -19.39
C PHE A 224 2.61 0.26 -19.19
N GLY A 225 1.81 -0.06 -20.22
CA GLY A 225 0.35 0.05 -20.21
C GLY A 225 -0.18 1.47 -20.40
N TRP A 226 0.69 2.45 -20.64
CA TRP A 226 0.25 3.83 -20.85
C TRP A 226 -0.35 4.07 -22.24
N ASP A 227 0.06 3.36 -23.26
CA ASP A 227 -0.57 3.44 -24.58
C ASP A 227 -2.06 3.07 -24.51
N GLU A 228 -2.41 2.01 -23.78
CA GLU A 228 -3.80 1.61 -23.55
C GLU A 228 -4.57 2.67 -22.76
N ILE A 229 -3.95 3.30 -21.78
CA ILE A 229 -4.57 4.40 -21.01
C ILE A 229 -4.82 5.60 -21.90
N LEU A 230 -3.83 6.04 -22.68
CA LEU A 230 -3.96 7.17 -23.61
C LEU A 230 -5.08 6.96 -24.62
N HIS A 231 -5.15 5.77 -25.22
CA HIS A 231 -6.25 5.42 -26.14
C HIS A 231 -7.62 5.38 -25.46
N ALA A 232 -7.65 5.07 -24.16
CA ALA A 232 -8.91 4.99 -23.42
C ALA A 232 -9.43 6.36 -22.95
N VAL A 233 -8.58 7.37 -22.78
CA VAL A 233 -8.97 8.69 -22.24
C VAL A 233 -10.22 9.27 -22.90
N PRO A 234 -10.37 9.30 -24.25
CA PRO A 234 -11.58 9.84 -24.87
C PRO A 234 -12.86 9.02 -24.63
N GLN A 235 -12.71 7.78 -24.12
CA GLN A 235 -13.79 6.82 -23.94
C GLN A 235 -14.07 6.52 -22.46
N MET A 236 -13.38 7.20 -21.54
CA MET A 236 -13.59 7.03 -20.11
C MET A 236 -14.97 7.57 -19.71
N GLN A 237 -15.72 6.81 -18.94
CA GLN A 237 -17.02 7.24 -18.40
C GLN A 237 -16.87 8.23 -17.25
N CYS A 238 -15.72 8.24 -16.59
CA CYS A 238 -15.38 9.18 -15.52
C CYS A 238 -13.87 9.35 -15.43
N ASP A 239 -13.43 10.44 -14.83
CA ASP A 239 -12.03 10.67 -14.53
C ASP A 239 -11.54 9.73 -13.43
N PRO A 240 -10.26 9.30 -13.45
CA PRO A 240 -9.65 8.56 -12.33
C PRO A 240 -9.58 9.43 -11.07
N ALA A 241 -9.37 8.80 -9.91
CA ALA A 241 -9.20 9.52 -8.66
C ALA A 241 -8.01 10.48 -8.70
N ALA A 242 -6.91 10.05 -9.29
CA ALA A 242 -5.69 10.84 -9.50
C ALA A 242 -4.74 10.15 -10.49
N ILE A 243 -3.68 10.86 -10.85
CA ILE A 243 -2.51 10.31 -11.55
C ILE A 243 -1.30 10.39 -10.62
N GLU A 244 -0.66 9.26 -10.38
CA GLU A 244 0.58 9.19 -9.62
C GLU A 244 1.77 8.94 -10.55
N ILE A 245 2.77 9.83 -10.55
CA ILE A 245 4.00 9.69 -11.33
C ILE A 245 5.07 9.10 -10.42
N LYS A 246 5.43 7.85 -10.64
CA LYS A 246 6.41 7.15 -9.82
C LYS A 246 7.83 7.38 -10.32
N TYR A 247 8.62 8.08 -9.52
CA TYR A 247 10.05 8.32 -9.74
C TYR A 247 10.95 7.37 -8.93
N GLY A 248 10.43 6.82 -7.85
CA GLY A 248 11.18 5.92 -6.99
C GLY A 248 10.31 5.05 -6.11
N GLN A 249 10.95 4.14 -5.40
CA GLN A 249 10.34 3.27 -4.40
C GLN A 249 11.29 3.16 -3.22
N GLY A 250 10.79 3.43 -2.01
CA GLY A 250 11.61 3.49 -0.80
C GLY A 250 12.35 2.20 -0.47
N ALA A 251 11.72 1.05 -0.72
CA ALA A 251 12.35 -0.25 -0.51
C ALA A 251 13.55 -0.55 -1.41
N LYS A 252 13.75 0.22 -2.47
CA LYS A 252 14.85 0.05 -3.44
C LYS A 252 15.18 1.35 -4.14
N PRO A 253 15.71 2.35 -3.45
CA PRO A 253 16.10 3.60 -4.07
C PRO A 253 17.12 3.37 -5.19
N GLY A 254 16.93 4.04 -6.32
CA GLY A 254 17.79 3.90 -7.50
C GLY A 254 17.49 2.69 -8.40
N ASP A 255 16.65 1.75 -7.98
CA ASP A 255 16.24 0.63 -8.81
C ASP A 255 14.85 0.89 -9.44
N GLY A 256 14.69 0.57 -10.71
CA GLY A 256 13.38 0.57 -11.38
C GLY A 256 12.50 -0.62 -10.99
N GLY A 257 11.30 -0.67 -11.54
CA GLY A 257 10.40 -1.81 -11.40
C GLY A 257 10.92 -3.03 -12.16
N LEU A 258 10.71 -4.22 -11.61
CA LEU A 258 11.08 -5.48 -12.25
C LEU A 258 9.89 -6.46 -12.22
N LEU A 259 9.57 -7.03 -13.38
CA LEU A 259 8.62 -8.13 -13.49
C LEU A 259 9.28 -9.28 -14.26
N MET A 260 9.40 -10.42 -13.60
CA MET A 260 10.03 -11.63 -14.16
C MET A 260 9.29 -12.14 -15.40
N ALA A 261 10.01 -12.61 -16.39
CA ALA A 261 9.48 -13.19 -17.63
C ALA A 261 8.37 -14.24 -17.38
N SER A 262 8.52 -15.08 -16.37
CA SER A 262 7.55 -16.10 -15.99
C SER A 262 6.18 -15.55 -15.53
N LYS A 263 6.07 -14.26 -15.25
CA LYS A 263 4.83 -13.56 -14.91
C LYS A 263 4.22 -12.82 -16.09
N VAL A 264 4.95 -12.63 -17.18
CA VAL A 264 4.47 -11.91 -18.37
C VAL A 264 3.75 -12.90 -19.30
N LEU A 265 2.58 -13.36 -18.86
CA LEU A 265 1.69 -14.21 -19.65
C LEU A 265 0.70 -13.35 -20.45
N LYS A 266 -0.11 -13.97 -21.31
CA LYS A 266 -1.01 -13.34 -22.28
C LYS A 266 -1.76 -12.10 -21.74
N LEU A 267 -2.37 -12.19 -20.56
CA LEU A 267 -3.08 -11.05 -19.96
C LEU A 267 -2.15 -9.88 -19.66
N ILE A 268 -1.02 -10.16 -19.02
CA ILE A 268 -0.05 -9.13 -18.61
C ILE A 268 0.67 -8.55 -19.82
N ALA A 269 1.05 -9.39 -20.78
CA ALA A 269 1.63 -8.97 -22.05
C ALA A 269 0.72 -7.96 -22.77
N ARG A 270 -0.58 -8.28 -22.85
CA ARG A 270 -1.59 -7.38 -23.44
C ARG A 270 -1.74 -6.06 -22.68
N ILE A 271 -1.87 -6.10 -21.33
CA ILE A 271 -2.06 -4.89 -20.51
C ILE A 271 -0.84 -3.97 -20.63
N ARG A 272 0.37 -4.55 -20.74
CA ARG A 272 1.63 -3.79 -20.76
C ARG A 272 2.10 -3.42 -22.15
N GLY A 273 1.46 -3.93 -23.22
CA GLY A 273 1.86 -3.70 -24.59
C GLY A 273 3.21 -4.34 -24.95
N VAL A 274 3.49 -5.56 -24.47
CA VAL A 274 4.78 -6.24 -24.62
C VAL A 274 4.59 -7.70 -25.04
N PRO A 275 5.60 -8.37 -25.62
CA PRO A 275 5.55 -9.82 -25.89
C PRO A 275 5.43 -10.64 -24.59
N GLU A 276 4.88 -11.86 -24.72
CA GLU A 276 4.86 -12.84 -23.62
C GLU A 276 6.27 -13.34 -23.30
N PHE A 277 6.48 -13.75 -22.04
CA PHE A 277 7.72 -14.36 -21.54
C PHE A 277 8.98 -13.48 -21.65
N VAL A 278 8.81 -12.18 -21.71
CA VAL A 278 9.92 -11.21 -21.65
C VAL A 278 10.02 -10.62 -20.25
N GLU A 279 11.22 -10.56 -19.69
CA GLU A 279 11.45 -9.86 -18.44
C GLU A 279 11.32 -8.34 -18.67
N LEU A 280 10.57 -7.69 -17.79
CA LEU A 280 10.31 -6.26 -17.89
C LEU A 280 11.01 -5.52 -16.75
N SER A 281 11.94 -4.66 -17.13
CA SER A 281 12.64 -3.77 -16.21
C SER A 281 12.33 -2.33 -16.57
N SER A 282 11.88 -1.54 -15.59
CA SER A 282 11.78 -0.10 -15.76
C SER A 282 13.15 0.54 -15.53
N PRO A 283 13.54 1.53 -16.33
CA PRO A 283 14.74 2.31 -16.05
C PRO A 283 14.67 2.96 -14.64
N PRO A 284 15.81 3.24 -14.00
CA PRO A 284 15.81 3.91 -12.68
C PRO A 284 15.30 5.36 -12.74
N THR A 285 15.31 5.97 -13.92
CA THR A 285 14.88 7.36 -14.16
C THR A 285 13.94 7.43 -15.35
N HIS A 286 13.07 8.45 -15.38
CA HIS A 286 12.32 8.76 -16.59
C HIS A 286 13.26 9.24 -17.69
N GLN A 287 13.28 8.53 -18.81
CA GLN A 287 14.12 8.85 -19.95
C GLN A 287 13.76 10.22 -20.53
N THR A 288 14.70 10.84 -21.24
CA THR A 288 14.53 12.16 -21.87
C THR A 288 14.38 13.34 -20.90
N LYS A 289 14.60 13.15 -19.61
CA LYS A 289 14.56 14.24 -18.61
C LYS A 289 15.97 14.50 -18.09
N TYR A 290 16.37 15.77 -18.14
CA TYR A 290 17.73 16.19 -17.76
C TYR A 290 17.89 16.31 -16.24
N SER A 291 16.85 16.79 -15.55
CA SER A 291 16.88 16.98 -14.11
C SER A 291 15.60 16.50 -13.44
N ILE A 292 15.62 16.35 -12.12
CA ILE A 292 14.45 16.01 -11.31
C ILE A 292 13.39 17.11 -11.46
N GLU A 293 13.81 18.36 -11.44
CA GLU A 293 12.93 19.54 -11.58
C GLU A 293 12.21 19.53 -12.93
N GLU A 294 12.94 19.30 -14.00
CA GLU A 294 12.37 19.18 -15.33
C GLU A 294 11.40 17.98 -15.42
N ALA A 295 11.84 16.82 -14.92
CA ALA A 295 11.02 15.62 -14.94
C ALA A 295 9.71 15.86 -14.17
N VAL A 296 9.79 16.39 -12.97
CA VAL A 296 8.62 16.62 -12.11
C VAL A 296 7.72 17.68 -12.74
N ALA A 297 8.22 18.86 -13.09
CA ALA A 297 7.41 19.94 -13.62
C ALA A 297 6.74 19.57 -14.95
N LYS A 298 7.51 19.08 -15.93
CA LYS A 298 6.97 18.75 -17.27
C LYS A 298 5.98 17.58 -17.21
N MET A 299 6.28 16.54 -16.44
CA MET A 299 5.37 15.39 -16.36
C MET A 299 4.04 15.75 -15.68
N ILE A 300 4.09 16.53 -14.61
CA ILE A 300 2.86 16.98 -13.94
C ILE A 300 2.02 17.81 -14.89
N THR A 301 2.61 18.80 -15.55
CA THR A 301 1.89 19.66 -16.50
C THR A 301 1.31 18.85 -17.66
N SER A 302 2.10 17.94 -18.26
CA SER A 302 1.64 17.11 -19.37
C SER A 302 0.47 16.20 -18.97
N MET A 303 0.53 15.58 -17.78
CA MET A 303 -0.55 14.73 -17.29
C MET A 303 -1.78 15.56 -16.90
N SER A 304 -1.59 16.72 -16.30
CA SER A 304 -2.70 17.63 -16.01
C SER A 304 -3.40 18.09 -17.29
N LEU A 305 -2.65 18.45 -18.32
CA LEU A 305 -3.17 18.83 -19.62
C LEU A 305 -3.95 17.68 -20.29
N LEU A 306 -3.40 16.47 -20.28
CA LEU A 306 -4.06 15.28 -20.84
C LEU A 306 -5.47 15.05 -20.29
N PHE A 307 -5.67 15.33 -19.00
CA PHE A 307 -6.96 15.20 -18.31
C PHE A 307 -7.70 16.53 -18.18
N GLY A 308 -7.32 17.56 -18.94
CA GLY A 308 -7.96 18.87 -18.93
C GLY A 308 -7.99 19.53 -17.57
N PHE A 309 -6.95 19.33 -16.77
CA PHE A 309 -6.81 19.85 -15.40
C PHE A 309 -7.91 19.42 -14.40
N ARG A 310 -8.69 18.37 -14.72
CA ARG A 310 -9.77 17.88 -13.85
C ARG A 310 -9.32 16.83 -12.85
N VAL A 311 -8.10 16.30 -12.98
CA VAL A 311 -7.58 15.18 -12.20
C VAL A 311 -6.36 15.61 -11.40
N PRO A 312 -6.28 15.33 -10.09
CA PRO A 312 -5.07 15.57 -9.31
C PRO A 312 -3.88 14.78 -9.85
N VAL A 313 -2.76 15.47 -10.09
CA VAL A 313 -1.50 14.86 -10.56
C VAL A 313 -0.39 15.10 -9.55
N TYR A 314 0.31 14.07 -9.15
CA TYR A 314 1.36 14.18 -8.14
C TYR A 314 2.45 13.12 -8.30
N PRO A 315 3.69 13.39 -7.86
CA PRO A 315 4.78 12.41 -7.88
C PRO A 315 4.79 11.53 -6.64
N LYS A 316 5.38 10.35 -6.82
CA LYS A 316 5.85 9.47 -5.75
C LYS A 316 7.36 9.31 -5.86
N ILE A 317 8.07 9.55 -4.77
CA ILE A 317 9.53 9.49 -4.68
C ILE A 317 9.98 8.55 -3.57
N SER A 318 11.22 8.07 -3.66
CA SER A 318 11.87 7.40 -2.53
C SER A 318 12.16 8.41 -1.42
N GLY A 319 11.99 8.02 -0.17
CA GLY A 319 12.46 8.79 0.99
C GLY A 319 13.99 8.84 0.99
N THR A 320 14.55 9.94 0.51
CA THR A 320 15.99 10.21 0.44
C THR A 320 16.25 11.68 0.71
N LYS A 321 17.53 12.08 0.84
CA LYS A 321 17.90 13.50 1.03
C LYS A 321 17.44 14.41 -0.11
N THR A 322 17.20 13.87 -1.31
CA THR A 322 16.68 14.64 -2.46
C THR A 322 15.21 14.99 -2.33
N ALA A 323 14.48 14.40 -1.38
CA ALA A 323 13.05 14.66 -1.17
C ALA A 323 12.75 16.14 -0.94
N LEU A 324 13.61 16.86 -0.21
CA LEU A 324 13.46 18.30 0.03
C LEU A 324 13.58 19.14 -1.24
N ALA A 325 14.51 18.81 -2.14
CA ALA A 325 14.66 19.52 -3.42
C ALA A 325 13.43 19.32 -4.28
N VAL A 326 12.91 18.11 -4.39
CA VAL A 326 11.66 17.80 -5.09
C VAL A 326 10.49 18.56 -4.45
N LEU A 327 10.37 18.52 -3.13
CA LEU A 327 9.31 19.21 -2.39
C LEU A 327 9.30 20.72 -2.66
N ASN A 328 10.46 21.37 -2.61
CA ASN A 328 10.58 22.80 -2.85
C ASN A 328 10.19 23.17 -4.30
N ASN A 329 10.48 22.29 -5.25
CA ASN A 329 10.05 22.47 -6.64
C ASN A 329 8.52 22.33 -6.76
N LEU A 330 7.93 21.28 -6.14
CA LEU A 330 6.48 21.08 -6.12
C LEU A 330 5.72 22.20 -5.43
N ALA A 331 6.29 22.76 -4.36
CA ALA A 331 5.66 23.87 -3.63
C ALA A 331 5.44 25.11 -4.52
N ARG A 332 6.25 25.27 -5.57
CA ARG A 332 6.15 26.34 -6.56
C ARG A 332 5.30 25.97 -7.79
N ASN A 333 5.01 24.70 -8.00
CA ASN A 333 4.24 24.23 -9.16
C ASN A 333 2.74 24.15 -8.80
N PRO A 334 1.88 25.03 -9.35
CA PRO A 334 0.46 25.08 -8.99
C PRO A 334 -0.32 23.82 -9.41
N PHE A 335 0.17 23.06 -10.40
CA PHE A 335 -0.47 21.83 -10.88
C PHE A 335 -0.10 20.60 -10.07
N ALA A 336 0.89 20.71 -9.17
CA ALA A 336 1.27 19.62 -8.29
C ALA A 336 0.22 19.44 -7.18
N ALA A 337 -0.54 18.35 -7.24
CA ALA A 337 -1.64 18.09 -6.31
C ALA A 337 -1.19 17.61 -4.92
N ALA A 338 -0.07 16.92 -4.83
CA ALA A 338 0.46 16.33 -3.60
C ALA A 338 1.91 15.86 -3.80
N LEU A 339 2.51 15.27 -2.75
CA LEU A 339 3.73 14.48 -2.84
C LEU A 339 3.55 13.19 -2.03
N THR A 340 3.84 12.04 -2.64
CA THR A 340 3.98 10.77 -1.89
C THR A 340 5.46 10.48 -1.63
N ILE A 341 5.82 10.30 -0.36
CA ILE A 341 7.14 9.90 0.10
C ILE A 341 7.09 8.43 0.48
N ASP A 342 7.96 7.61 -0.12
CA ASP A 342 8.02 6.16 0.12
C ASP A 342 9.29 5.81 0.92
N GLY A 343 9.11 5.38 2.15
CA GLY A 343 10.20 5.02 3.06
C GLY A 343 10.78 3.63 2.82
N GLU A 344 11.95 3.40 3.38
CA GLU A 344 12.72 2.16 3.22
C GLU A 344 12.01 0.91 3.78
N ASP A 345 11.12 1.08 4.76
CA ASP A 345 10.35 -0.03 5.35
C ASP A 345 9.33 -0.67 4.40
N GLY A 346 9.17 -0.12 3.20
CA GLY A 346 8.30 -0.65 2.15
C GLY A 346 8.72 -2.04 1.69
N GLY A 347 7.75 -2.83 1.23
CA GLY A 347 8.00 -4.15 0.65
C GLY A 347 8.31 -4.07 -0.84
N THR A 348 9.19 -4.94 -1.31
CA THR A 348 9.40 -5.18 -2.75
C THR A 348 9.62 -6.67 -3.00
N GLY A 349 9.13 -7.16 -4.14
CA GLY A 349 9.35 -8.55 -4.55
C GLY A 349 10.67 -8.77 -5.30
N ALA A 350 11.30 -7.69 -5.79
CA ALA A 350 12.50 -7.80 -6.62
C ALA A 350 13.36 -6.55 -6.45
N ALA A 351 14.49 -6.68 -5.77
CA ALA A 351 15.52 -5.66 -5.62
C ALA A 351 16.83 -6.28 -5.17
N TYR A 352 17.93 -5.58 -5.42
CA TYR A 352 19.21 -5.94 -4.87
C TYR A 352 19.24 -5.74 -3.35
N ASN A 353 19.96 -6.61 -2.65
CA ASN A 353 20.09 -6.53 -1.21
C ASN A 353 20.65 -5.18 -0.74
N VAL A 354 21.66 -4.67 -1.44
CA VAL A 354 22.28 -3.38 -1.12
C VAL A 354 21.28 -2.23 -1.21
N SER A 355 20.42 -2.22 -2.24
CA SER A 355 19.38 -1.20 -2.39
C SER A 355 18.38 -1.24 -1.25
N MET A 356 18.00 -2.44 -0.83
CA MET A 356 17.06 -2.62 0.28
C MET A 356 17.65 -2.28 1.64
N ASP A 357 18.92 -2.63 1.86
CA ASP A 357 19.49 -2.63 3.21
C ASP A 357 20.31 -1.37 3.52
N LYS A 358 20.71 -0.60 2.49
CA LYS A 358 21.70 0.48 2.65
C LYS A 358 21.35 1.81 1.99
N MET A 359 20.28 1.89 1.19
CA MET A 359 20.05 3.07 0.35
C MET A 359 18.79 3.88 0.71
N GLY A 360 17.90 3.35 1.54
CA GLY A 360 16.66 4.01 1.92
C GLY A 360 16.76 4.84 3.19
N HIS A 361 15.69 5.57 3.50
CA HIS A 361 15.50 6.29 4.75
C HIS A 361 14.18 5.90 5.40
N PRO A 362 14.10 5.82 6.74
CA PRO A 362 12.84 5.57 7.45
C PRO A 362 11.80 6.64 7.12
N ILE A 363 10.56 6.19 6.87
CA ILE A 363 9.49 7.11 6.46
C ILE A 363 9.20 8.19 7.48
N ALA A 364 9.19 7.87 8.77
CA ALA A 364 8.87 8.82 9.83
C ALA A 364 9.81 10.03 9.82
N SER A 365 11.12 9.79 9.71
CA SER A 365 12.14 10.84 9.70
C SER A 365 12.04 11.70 8.43
N ASN A 366 11.93 11.07 7.27
CA ASN A 366 11.91 11.80 5.99
C ASN A 366 10.63 12.61 5.81
N LEU A 367 9.48 12.04 6.20
CA LEU A 367 8.20 12.76 6.21
C LEU A 367 8.26 13.99 7.13
N ARG A 368 8.76 13.79 8.36
CA ARG A 368 8.84 14.89 9.33
C ARG A 368 9.71 16.04 8.84
N GLU A 369 10.86 15.72 8.28
CA GLU A 369 11.76 16.70 7.67
C GLU A 369 11.07 17.49 6.53
N CYS A 370 10.37 16.79 5.65
CA CYS A 370 9.60 17.41 4.57
C CYS A 370 8.47 18.30 5.10
N TYR A 371 7.73 17.85 6.10
CA TYR A 371 6.66 18.64 6.70
C TYR A 371 7.18 19.92 7.37
N LEU A 372 8.25 19.80 8.16
CA LEU A 372 8.87 20.98 8.81
C LEU A 372 9.41 21.98 7.78
N ASN A 373 9.90 21.49 6.63
CA ASN A 373 10.29 22.38 5.54
C ASN A 373 9.07 23.11 4.95
N LEU A 374 7.92 22.42 4.78
CA LEU A 374 6.67 23.10 4.34
C LEU A 374 6.21 24.16 5.35
N VAL A 375 6.30 23.87 6.65
CA VAL A 375 6.01 24.84 7.71
C VAL A 375 6.92 26.07 7.60
N LYS A 376 8.22 25.85 7.41
CA LYS A 376 9.21 26.92 7.24
C LYS A 376 8.92 27.85 6.07
N ILE A 377 8.39 27.30 4.96
CA ILE A 377 8.05 28.09 3.77
C ILE A 377 6.57 28.50 3.70
N GLY A 378 5.77 28.21 4.75
CA GLY A 378 4.36 28.57 4.84
C GLY A 378 3.42 27.78 3.92
N LYS A 379 3.81 26.57 3.49
CA LYS A 379 3.07 25.77 2.50
C LYS A 379 2.46 24.47 3.07
N GLN A 380 2.49 24.28 4.39
CA GLN A 380 1.99 23.06 5.05
C GLN A 380 0.48 22.80 4.85
N ASN A 381 -0.29 23.87 4.61
CA ASN A 381 -1.74 23.78 4.37
C ASN A 381 -2.10 23.76 2.87
N GLU A 382 -1.13 23.96 1.99
CA GLU A 382 -1.37 24.02 0.56
C GLU A 382 -1.03 22.70 -0.14
N LEU A 383 0.11 22.07 0.20
CA LEU A 383 0.64 20.91 -0.48
C LEU A 383 0.54 19.67 0.41
N PRO A 384 -0.44 18.79 0.21
CA PRO A 384 -0.58 17.54 0.96
C PRO A 384 0.62 16.62 0.79
N LEU A 385 1.06 16.02 1.90
CA LEU A 385 2.05 14.95 1.90
C LEU A 385 1.36 13.61 2.17
N PHE A 386 1.72 12.60 1.42
CA PHE A 386 1.33 11.22 1.69
C PHE A 386 2.56 10.37 1.99
N ALA A 387 2.39 9.42 2.88
CA ALA A 387 3.49 8.58 3.34
C ALA A 387 3.26 7.12 2.96
N ALA A 388 4.29 6.48 2.42
CA ALA A 388 4.32 5.05 2.12
C ALA A 388 5.56 4.40 2.76
N GLY A 389 5.55 3.08 2.89
CA GLY A 389 6.66 2.33 3.47
C GLY A 389 6.38 1.84 4.88
N GLY A 390 6.16 0.53 5.04
CA GLY A 390 5.95 -0.12 6.33
C GLY A 390 4.59 0.11 7.01
N VAL A 391 3.67 0.84 6.40
CA VAL A 391 2.34 1.12 6.97
C VAL A 391 1.54 -0.17 7.15
N GLY A 392 1.05 -0.41 8.36
CA GLY A 392 0.39 -1.65 8.77
C GLY A 392 1.37 -2.76 9.17
N LYS A 393 2.66 -2.50 9.23
CA LYS A 393 3.63 -3.44 9.77
C LYS A 393 3.21 -3.86 11.19
N HIS A 394 3.40 -5.12 11.53
CA HIS A 394 3.03 -5.72 12.82
C HIS A 394 1.54 -5.64 13.20
N GLY A 395 0.65 -5.41 12.23
CA GLY A 395 -0.79 -5.37 12.49
C GLY A 395 -1.35 -4.00 12.91
N ASN A 396 -0.53 -2.95 12.92
CA ASN A 396 -0.88 -1.63 13.46
C ASN A 396 -1.26 -0.63 12.36
N LEU A 397 -2.19 -0.98 11.47
CA LEU A 397 -2.55 -0.14 10.32
C LEU A 397 -3.00 1.27 10.72
N ALA A 398 -4.00 1.36 11.58
CA ALA A 398 -4.58 2.63 11.99
C ALA A 398 -3.59 3.45 12.83
N ALA A 399 -2.87 2.81 13.75
CA ALA A 399 -1.87 3.47 14.57
C ALA A 399 -0.70 4.03 13.73
N ASN A 400 -0.18 3.24 12.80
CA ASN A 400 0.88 3.73 11.91
C ASN A 400 0.40 4.90 11.04
N ALA A 401 -0.82 4.82 10.49
CA ALA A 401 -1.40 5.91 9.71
C ALA A 401 -1.61 7.18 10.56
N ALA A 402 -2.17 7.03 11.77
CA ALA A 402 -2.37 8.14 12.69
C ALA A 402 -1.05 8.81 13.08
N ALA A 403 -0.02 8.04 13.41
CA ALA A 403 1.30 8.56 13.73
C ALA A 403 1.90 9.35 12.55
N LEU A 404 1.78 8.83 11.32
CA LEU A 404 2.24 9.54 10.13
C LEU A 404 1.47 10.85 9.89
N MET A 405 0.15 10.86 10.14
CA MET A 405 -0.63 12.09 10.06
C MET A 405 -0.17 13.12 11.08
N MET A 406 0.08 12.72 12.31
CA MET A 406 0.59 13.61 13.35
C MET A 406 2.02 14.11 13.05
N LEU A 407 2.83 13.35 12.30
CA LEU A 407 4.13 13.80 11.80
C LEU A 407 4.04 14.72 10.57
N GLY A 408 2.84 14.88 9.98
CA GLY A 408 2.59 15.84 8.92
C GLY A 408 2.06 15.25 7.61
N ALA A 409 1.72 13.96 7.54
CA ALA A 409 1.08 13.40 6.36
C ALA A 409 -0.43 13.70 6.34
N SER A 410 -0.96 13.97 5.16
CA SER A 410 -2.41 14.01 4.92
C SER A 410 -3.02 12.61 4.85
N GLY A 411 -2.20 11.58 4.68
CA GLY A 411 -2.62 10.19 4.67
C GLY A 411 -1.47 9.24 4.38
N ALA A 412 -1.78 7.93 4.36
CA ALA A 412 -0.78 6.89 4.24
C ALA A 412 -1.16 5.83 3.18
N ASP A 413 -0.16 5.27 2.51
CA ASP A 413 -0.32 4.17 1.57
C ASP A 413 -0.03 2.84 2.24
N CYS A 414 -0.99 1.93 2.20
CA CYS A 414 -0.86 0.57 2.67
C CYS A 414 -0.97 -0.41 1.51
N ALA A 415 0.07 -1.19 1.25
CA ALA A 415 0.08 -2.19 0.17
C ALA A 415 0.13 -3.62 0.71
N LYS A 416 1.29 -4.00 1.24
CA LYS A 416 1.58 -5.39 1.65
C LYS A 416 0.65 -5.88 2.76
N TYR A 417 0.32 -5.03 3.72
CA TYR A 417 -0.58 -5.39 4.81
C TYR A 417 -1.98 -5.76 4.28
N VAL A 418 -2.59 -4.89 3.45
CA VAL A 418 -3.92 -5.17 2.88
C VAL A 418 -3.90 -6.43 2.04
N MET A 419 -2.88 -6.62 1.18
CA MET A 419 -2.69 -7.83 0.41
C MET A 419 -2.60 -9.09 1.30
N GLN A 420 -1.85 -9.02 2.38
CA GLN A 420 -1.68 -10.15 3.30
C GLN A 420 -2.97 -10.44 4.09
N ALA A 421 -3.62 -9.42 4.62
CA ALA A 421 -4.86 -9.52 5.37
C ALA A 421 -5.98 -10.10 4.51
N ALA A 422 -6.21 -9.53 3.35
CA ALA A 422 -7.27 -9.93 2.43
C ALA A 422 -7.11 -11.37 1.92
N ALA A 423 -5.89 -11.81 1.66
CA ALA A 423 -5.63 -13.17 1.20
C ALA A 423 -5.40 -14.17 2.34
N GLY A 424 -5.37 -13.75 3.58
CA GLY A 424 -5.00 -14.59 4.72
C GLY A 424 -3.57 -15.13 4.58
N CYS A 425 -2.64 -14.31 4.11
CA CYS A 425 -1.24 -14.67 3.98
C CYS A 425 -0.52 -14.44 5.30
N LEU A 426 -0.01 -15.51 5.88
CA LEU A 426 0.73 -15.42 7.13
C LEU A 426 2.15 -14.83 6.94
N GLY A 427 2.67 -14.88 5.71
CA GLY A 427 4.09 -14.65 5.47
C GLY A 427 4.91 -15.65 6.28
N ASP A 428 6.13 -15.30 6.62
CA ASP A 428 6.91 -16.03 7.62
C ASP A 428 7.61 -15.01 8.52
N GLU A 429 7.42 -15.12 9.84
CA GLU A 429 8.05 -14.26 10.85
C GLU A 429 9.57 -14.24 10.76
N ARG A 430 10.14 -15.31 10.26
CA ARG A 430 11.57 -15.51 10.10
C ARG A 430 12.04 -15.33 8.65
N ASN A 431 11.28 -14.64 7.82
CA ASN A 431 11.67 -14.35 6.45
C ASN A 431 11.80 -15.59 5.53
N ARG A 432 11.15 -16.71 5.88
CA ARG A 432 11.24 -17.96 5.10
C ARG A 432 10.36 -18.00 3.88
N CYS A 433 9.21 -17.31 3.89
CA CYS A 433 8.36 -17.19 2.71
C CYS A 433 8.77 -15.98 1.88
N ASN A 434 9.75 -16.12 1.02
CA ASN A 434 10.27 -15.08 0.14
C ASN A 434 10.04 -15.42 -1.35
N ILE A 435 8.83 -15.90 -1.69
CA ILE A 435 8.52 -16.39 -3.04
C ILE A 435 7.58 -15.47 -3.82
N CYS A 436 7.27 -14.27 -3.32
CA CYS A 436 6.34 -13.35 -3.98
C CYS A 436 6.80 -12.91 -5.38
N ASN A 437 8.11 -12.83 -5.62
CA ASN A 437 8.69 -12.48 -6.91
C ASN A 437 8.77 -13.66 -7.89
N THR A 438 8.76 -14.90 -7.40
CA THR A 438 9.02 -16.10 -8.21
C THR A 438 7.85 -16.56 -9.07
N GLY A 439 6.66 -15.99 -8.89
CA GLY A 439 5.44 -16.47 -9.53
C GLY A 439 4.86 -17.79 -8.96
N LYS A 440 5.47 -18.35 -7.93
CA LYS A 440 5.10 -19.64 -7.32
C LYS A 440 4.32 -19.50 -6.01
N CYS A 441 3.64 -18.37 -5.79
CA CYS A 441 2.90 -18.13 -4.56
C CYS A 441 1.80 -19.19 -4.33
N PRO A 442 1.88 -20.00 -3.26
CA PRO A 442 0.92 -21.10 -3.03
C PRO A 442 -0.47 -20.59 -2.65
N LYS A 443 -0.57 -19.36 -2.15
CA LYS A 443 -1.84 -18.69 -1.83
C LYS A 443 -2.54 -18.13 -3.06
N GLY A 444 -1.89 -18.11 -4.22
CA GLY A 444 -2.46 -17.51 -5.41
C GLY A 444 -2.35 -15.99 -5.47
N ILE A 445 -1.60 -15.33 -4.57
CA ILE A 445 -1.56 -13.87 -4.45
C ILE A 445 -0.67 -13.24 -5.52
N THR A 446 0.57 -13.73 -5.66
CA THR A 446 1.61 -13.10 -6.49
C THR A 446 2.07 -14.04 -7.60
N THR A 447 1.13 -14.67 -8.28
CA THR A 447 1.36 -15.65 -9.34
C THR A 447 0.47 -15.38 -10.54
N GLN A 448 0.92 -15.76 -11.72
CA GLN A 448 0.12 -15.76 -12.94
C GLN A 448 -0.31 -17.19 -13.37
N ASP A 449 0.08 -18.23 -12.61
CA ASP A 449 -0.35 -19.61 -12.86
C ASP A 449 -1.83 -19.80 -12.48
N PRO A 450 -2.71 -20.12 -13.45
CA PRO A 450 -4.14 -20.32 -13.18
C PRO A 450 -4.44 -21.40 -12.14
N ARG A 451 -3.59 -22.44 -12.05
CA ARG A 451 -3.75 -23.52 -11.07
C ARG A 451 -3.54 -23.02 -9.63
N LEU A 452 -2.79 -21.95 -9.46
CA LEU A 452 -2.52 -21.32 -8.16
C LEU A 452 -3.49 -20.19 -7.87
N TYR A 453 -3.70 -19.22 -8.78
CA TYR A 453 -4.51 -18.06 -8.48
C TYR A 453 -6.01 -18.36 -8.38
N ARG A 454 -6.53 -19.39 -9.06
CA ARG A 454 -7.92 -19.84 -8.92
C ARG A 454 -8.29 -20.34 -7.53
N ARG A 455 -7.29 -20.59 -6.67
CA ARG A 455 -7.50 -20.91 -5.24
C ARG A 455 -7.95 -19.70 -4.42
N LEU A 456 -7.73 -18.52 -4.94
CA LEU A 456 -8.10 -17.28 -4.32
C LEU A 456 -9.43 -16.82 -4.91
N ASP A 457 -10.44 -16.73 -4.07
CA ASP A 457 -11.77 -16.24 -4.42
C ASP A 457 -11.79 -14.71 -4.32
N PRO A 458 -12.02 -13.97 -5.43
CA PRO A 458 -12.04 -12.51 -5.40
C PRO A 458 -13.09 -11.93 -4.45
N ASP A 459 -14.26 -12.55 -4.32
CA ASP A 459 -15.32 -12.04 -3.45
C ASP A 459 -14.91 -12.13 -1.97
N LYS A 460 -14.30 -13.25 -1.57
CA LYS A 460 -13.74 -13.38 -0.21
C LYS A 460 -12.58 -12.44 0.06
N VAL A 461 -11.79 -12.14 -0.95
CA VAL A 461 -10.75 -11.09 -0.83
C VAL A 461 -11.41 -9.74 -0.62
N ALA A 462 -12.45 -9.42 -1.39
CA ALA A 462 -13.18 -8.15 -1.28
C ALA A 462 -13.82 -7.98 0.11
N GLU A 463 -14.50 -9.00 0.63
CA GLU A 463 -15.07 -8.99 2.00
C GLU A 463 -14.00 -8.62 3.05
N ARG A 464 -12.83 -9.27 2.98
CA ARG A 464 -11.75 -9.01 3.93
C ARG A 464 -11.11 -7.63 3.75
N VAL A 465 -11.05 -7.11 2.53
CA VAL A 465 -10.65 -5.71 2.30
C VAL A 465 -11.60 -4.77 3.01
N VAL A 466 -12.91 -5.01 2.88
CA VAL A 466 -13.92 -4.21 3.56
C VAL A 466 -13.73 -4.25 5.08
N ASP A 467 -13.53 -5.43 5.65
CA ASP A 467 -13.30 -5.59 7.10
C ASP A 467 -12.07 -4.82 7.58
N VAL A 468 -10.97 -4.88 6.83
CA VAL A 468 -9.73 -4.14 7.15
C VAL A 468 -9.99 -2.64 7.22
N PHE A 469 -10.66 -2.06 6.23
CA PHE A 469 -10.88 -0.61 6.19
C PHE A 469 -11.98 -0.14 7.15
N VAL A 470 -13.02 -0.93 7.38
CA VAL A 470 -14.03 -0.65 8.42
C VAL A 470 -13.40 -0.69 9.81
N SER A 471 -12.51 -1.65 10.07
CA SER A 471 -11.78 -1.70 11.34
C SER A 471 -10.83 -0.50 11.48
N ALA A 472 -10.09 -0.16 10.43
CA ALA A 472 -9.19 1.00 10.44
C ALA A 472 -9.95 2.31 10.67
N ASP A 473 -11.14 2.50 10.08
CA ASP A 473 -11.99 3.69 10.34
C ASP A 473 -12.38 3.79 11.81
N LYS A 474 -12.80 2.67 12.42
CA LYS A 474 -13.15 2.63 13.85
C LYS A 474 -11.96 2.91 14.75
N GLU A 475 -10.79 2.35 14.44
CA GLU A 475 -9.58 2.55 15.23
C GLU A 475 -9.06 3.97 15.11
N LEU A 476 -9.05 4.57 13.91
CA LEU A 476 -8.68 5.98 13.74
C LEU A 476 -9.59 6.91 14.55
N LYS A 477 -10.91 6.65 14.55
CA LYS A 477 -11.85 7.39 15.39
C LYS A 477 -11.52 7.29 16.88
N LYS A 478 -11.15 6.09 17.35
CA LYS A 478 -10.73 5.87 18.74
C LYS A 478 -9.42 6.59 19.09
N ILE A 479 -8.50 6.71 18.14
CA ILE A 479 -7.24 7.43 18.35
C ILE A 479 -7.49 8.95 18.38
N PHE A 480 -8.30 9.47 17.46
CA PHE A 480 -8.48 10.92 17.29
C PHE A 480 -9.48 11.55 18.26
N ALA A 481 -10.51 10.82 18.71
CA ALA A 481 -11.50 11.34 19.65
C ALA A 481 -10.88 11.89 20.96
N PRO A 482 -9.94 11.20 21.64
CA PRO A 482 -9.29 11.72 22.84
C PRO A 482 -8.39 12.94 22.58
N MET A 483 -8.08 13.24 21.31
CA MET A 483 -7.28 14.41 20.93
C MET A 483 -8.11 15.69 20.76
N GLY A 484 -9.42 15.62 21.03
CA GLY A 484 -10.32 16.78 20.95
C GLY A 484 -10.61 17.26 19.53
N ARG A 485 -10.45 16.37 18.53
CA ARG A 485 -10.69 16.69 17.10
C ARG A 485 -11.97 16.03 16.63
N SER A 486 -12.95 16.84 16.25
CA SER A 486 -14.26 16.37 15.78
C SER A 486 -14.40 16.32 14.27
N THR A 487 -13.68 17.16 13.54
CA THR A 487 -13.90 17.37 12.11
C THR A 487 -12.60 17.36 11.29
N GLU A 488 -11.46 17.60 11.94
CA GLU A 488 -10.17 17.71 11.26
C GLU A 488 -9.19 16.63 11.72
N LEU A 489 -8.42 16.09 10.78
CA LEU A 489 -7.34 15.17 11.10
C LEU A 489 -6.21 15.89 11.84
N PRO A 490 -5.51 15.24 12.76
CA PRO A 490 -4.43 15.84 13.55
C PRO A 490 -3.12 15.96 12.74
N ILE A 491 -3.19 16.54 11.55
CA ILE A 491 -2.04 16.68 10.65
C ILE A 491 -1.01 17.64 11.26
N GLY A 492 0.20 17.14 11.46
CA GLY A 492 1.31 17.92 12.02
C GLY A 492 1.26 18.15 13.54
N MET A 493 0.29 17.61 14.25
CA MET A 493 0.15 17.71 15.71
C MET A 493 1.10 16.74 16.43
N SER A 494 2.39 16.95 16.26
CA SER A 494 3.43 16.06 16.79
C SER A 494 3.58 16.05 18.32
N ASP A 495 3.04 17.05 19.00
CA ASP A 495 2.90 17.12 20.46
C ASP A 495 2.01 16.02 21.05
N GLY A 496 1.12 15.46 20.24
CA GLY A 496 0.34 14.26 20.57
C GLY A 496 1.10 12.94 20.43
N LEU A 497 2.38 12.96 20.06
CA LEU A 497 3.24 11.79 19.94
C LEU A 497 4.33 11.80 20.99
N SER A 498 4.67 10.61 21.46
CA SER A 498 5.81 10.39 22.35
C SER A 498 6.54 9.10 22.00
N VAL A 499 7.78 8.97 22.44
CA VAL A 499 8.61 7.78 22.27
C VAL A 499 9.58 7.64 23.44
N ASP A 500 9.89 6.40 23.81
CA ASP A 500 10.85 6.06 24.86
C ASP A 500 12.31 5.91 24.36
N ASP A 501 12.63 6.58 23.27
CA ASP A 501 13.95 6.61 22.63
C ASP A 501 14.32 8.08 22.37
N PRO A 502 15.29 8.64 23.15
CA PRO A 502 15.61 10.07 23.06
C PRO A 502 16.14 10.49 21.70
N ALA A 503 16.89 9.63 21.01
CA ALA A 503 17.41 9.95 19.68
C ALA A 503 16.29 10.01 18.63
N ILE A 504 15.26 9.19 18.76
CA ILE A 504 14.07 9.26 17.91
C ILE A 504 13.24 10.50 18.26
N ALA A 505 13.05 10.79 19.56
CA ALA A 505 12.32 11.97 20.01
C ALA A 505 12.92 13.26 19.46
N GLU A 506 14.23 13.43 19.56
CA GLU A 506 14.96 14.57 19.01
C GLU A 506 14.81 14.67 17.49
N ARG A 507 15.06 13.57 16.78
CA ARG A 507 14.98 13.53 15.31
C ARG A 507 13.61 13.89 14.78
N LEU A 508 12.55 13.42 15.42
CA LEU A 508 11.18 13.66 15.01
C LEU A 508 10.58 14.94 15.60
N GLN A 509 11.28 15.58 16.53
CA GLN A 509 10.81 16.74 17.30
C GLN A 509 9.45 16.46 17.96
N ILE A 510 9.41 15.37 18.73
CA ILE A 510 8.25 14.90 19.51
C ILE A 510 8.64 14.71 20.97
N SER A 511 7.64 14.47 21.83
CA SER A 511 7.89 14.28 23.27
C SER A 511 8.66 13.01 23.57
N TYR A 512 9.61 13.11 24.50
CA TYR A 512 10.25 11.94 25.10
C TYR A 512 9.35 11.41 26.22
N ALA A 513 8.98 10.14 26.13
CA ALA A 513 8.18 9.47 27.16
C ALA A 513 9.12 8.79 28.15
N CYS A 514 9.29 9.38 29.34
CA CYS A 514 9.98 8.76 30.47
C CYS A 514 9.17 7.60 31.06
#